data_9cc2d1bea78500fbfec4e16145372ca5
#
_entry.id   9cc2d1bea78500fbfec4e16145372ca5
#
_cell.length_a   1.000
_cell.length_b   1.000
_cell.length_c   1.000
_cell.angle_alpha   90.00
_cell.angle_beta   90.00
_cell.angle_gamma   90.00
#
_symmetry.space_group_name_H-M   'P 1'
#
loop_
_entity.id
_entity.type
_entity.pdbx_description
1 polymer ?
#
loop_
_entity_poly.entity_id
_entity_poly.type
_entity_poly.pdbx_seq_one_letter_code
_entity_poly.pdbx_strand_id
1 'polypeptide(L)'
;MLLVYPEVKKMYLQTCDISKLPIYIILDTFNVTLRNGGWVLFSIAISEIQRLRKQEQNKENVMRKMYGFVDVQNSDYSYGFISTEKIYYCEQEQNMANIYALDKKKYFRYCSLKRMEEILGADDFVRISRDIIVAKKFIYKYSNGQLELRKIDNFSDTKTLWVGKKYENRLKEQLAPTIDGKAEQGF
;
A
#
# COMPACT_ATOMS: atom_id res chain seq x y z
N MET A 1 -8.32 44.44 -12.30
CA MET A 1 -9.51 44.15 -11.47
C MET A 1 -9.96 42.72 -11.78
N LEU A 2 -9.47 41.74 -11.02
CA LEU A 2 -9.77 40.33 -11.22
C LEU A 2 -10.78 39.93 -10.16
N LEU A 3 -12.03 39.80 -10.57
CA LEU A 3 -13.08 39.14 -9.80
C LEU A 3 -12.75 37.65 -9.72
N VAL A 4 -12.04 37.23 -8.68
CA VAL A 4 -11.93 35.84 -8.32
C VAL A 4 -13.25 35.48 -7.68
N TYR A 5 -14.06 34.72 -8.39
CA TYR A 5 -15.34 34.20 -7.93
C TYR A 5 -15.15 33.47 -6.59
N PRO A 6 -15.61 33.99 -5.46
CA PRO A 6 -15.47 33.33 -4.14
C PRO A 6 -16.25 32.02 -4.05
N GLU A 7 -17.26 31.85 -4.87
CA GLU A 7 -18.09 30.64 -4.99
C GLU A 7 -17.29 29.41 -5.53
N VAL A 8 -16.39 29.65 -6.49
CA VAL A 8 -15.56 28.58 -7.07
C VAL A 8 -14.60 28.02 -6.01
N LYS A 9 -14.07 28.90 -5.15
CA LYS A 9 -13.17 28.49 -4.07
C LYS A 9 -13.87 27.61 -3.00
N LYS A 10 -15.12 27.91 -2.71
CA LYS A 10 -15.94 27.12 -1.76
C LYS A 10 -16.30 25.74 -2.33
N MET A 11 -16.62 25.66 -3.62
CA MET A 11 -16.98 24.40 -4.29
C MET A 11 -15.77 23.46 -4.41
N TYR A 12 -14.56 23.99 -4.69
CA TYR A 12 -13.34 23.19 -4.78
C TYR A 12 -12.86 22.65 -3.44
N LEU A 13 -13.07 23.37 -2.35
CA LEU A 13 -12.63 22.93 -1.01
C LEU A 13 -13.56 21.90 -0.36
N GLN A 14 -14.80 21.79 -0.83
CA GLN A 14 -15.79 20.87 -0.25
C GLN A 14 -15.88 19.50 -0.93
N THR A 15 -15.39 19.34 -2.18
CA THR A 15 -15.68 18.14 -2.97
C THR A 15 -14.47 17.47 -3.62
N CYS A 16 -13.29 18.06 -3.57
CA CYS A 16 -12.12 17.49 -4.24
C CYS A 16 -11.10 16.94 -3.25
N ASP A 17 -10.99 15.65 -3.25
CA ASP A 17 -9.78 14.94 -2.83
C ASP A 17 -8.64 15.40 -3.76
N ILE A 18 -7.86 16.38 -3.29
CA ILE A 18 -6.78 17.05 -4.05
C ILE A 18 -5.76 16.03 -4.58
N SER A 19 -5.71 14.84 -3.99
CA SER A 19 -4.85 13.75 -4.43
C SER A 19 -5.24 13.16 -5.79
N LYS A 20 -6.48 13.42 -6.24
CA LYS A 20 -7.07 12.88 -7.49
C LYS A 20 -7.23 13.92 -8.60
N LEU A 21 -6.79 15.16 -8.37
CA LEU A 21 -6.84 16.19 -9.41
C LEU A 21 -5.98 15.78 -10.61
N PRO A 22 -6.55 15.73 -11.80
CA PRO A 22 -5.80 15.42 -13.02
C PRO A 22 -4.68 16.46 -13.24
N ILE A 23 -3.52 15.98 -13.67
CA ILE A 23 -2.30 16.78 -13.92
C ILE A 23 -2.56 18.00 -14.79
N TYR A 24 -3.50 17.95 -15.73
CA TYR A 24 -3.81 19.09 -16.61
C TYR A 24 -4.44 20.28 -15.87
N ILE A 25 -5.25 20.04 -14.82
CA ILE A 25 -5.81 21.12 -14.00
C ILE A 25 -4.70 21.81 -13.19
N ILE A 26 -3.71 21.04 -12.74
CA ILE A 26 -2.53 21.58 -12.07
C ILE A 26 -1.71 22.42 -13.05
N LEU A 27 -1.55 21.97 -14.30
CA LEU A 27 -0.81 22.70 -15.33
C LEU A 27 -1.51 23.98 -15.80
N ASP A 28 -2.84 23.99 -15.89
CA ASP A 28 -3.60 25.20 -16.26
C ASP A 28 -3.55 26.26 -15.15
N THR A 29 -3.71 25.87 -13.89
CA THR A 29 -3.49 26.79 -12.76
C THR A 29 -2.04 27.26 -12.69
N PHE A 30 -1.08 26.44 -13.09
CA PHE A 30 0.33 26.79 -13.18
C PHE A 30 0.59 27.89 -14.22
N ASN A 31 0.04 27.77 -15.42
CA ASN A 31 0.18 28.78 -16.48
C ASN A 31 -0.42 30.13 -16.09
N VAL A 32 -1.59 30.16 -15.47
CA VAL A 32 -2.24 31.38 -14.99
C VAL A 32 -1.45 32.07 -13.87
N THR A 33 -0.88 31.25 -12.95
CA THR A 33 -0.10 31.77 -11.80
C THR A 33 1.27 32.26 -12.22
N LEU A 34 1.92 31.61 -13.19
CA LEU A 34 3.19 32.07 -13.76
C LEU A 34 3.09 33.49 -14.37
N ARG A 35 2.00 33.73 -15.08
CA ARG A 35 1.75 35.02 -15.76
C ARG A 35 1.56 36.20 -14.80
N ASN A 36 1.18 35.93 -13.55
CA ASN A 36 0.87 36.92 -12.53
C ASN A 36 1.87 36.97 -11.36
N GLY A 37 3.06 36.37 -11.48
CA GLY A 37 4.07 36.38 -10.40
C GLY A 37 3.73 35.43 -9.25
N GLY A 38 2.82 34.47 -9.43
CA GLY A 38 2.28 33.60 -8.39
C GLY A 38 3.12 32.37 -7.99
N TRP A 39 4.41 32.35 -8.34
CA TRP A 39 5.32 31.27 -7.95
C TRP A 39 5.33 30.98 -6.45
N VAL A 40 5.23 32.03 -5.63
CA VAL A 40 5.22 31.91 -4.17
C VAL A 40 3.99 31.14 -3.69
N LEU A 41 2.80 31.50 -4.20
CA LEU A 41 1.56 30.83 -3.81
C LEU A 41 1.53 29.36 -4.26
N PHE A 42 2.07 29.06 -5.44
CA PHE A 42 2.20 27.69 -5.93
C PHE A 42 3.14 26.85 -5.07
N SER A 43 4.29 27.42 -4.69
CA SER A 43 5.24 26.73 -3.79
C SER A 43 4.64 26.44 -2.42
N ILE A 44 3.87 27.39 -1.87
CA ILE A 44 3.14 27.20 -0.60
C ILE A 44 2.09 26.11 -0.75
N ALA A 45 1.32 26.09 -1.83
CA ALA A 45 0.31 25.07 -2.08
C ALA A 45 0.93 23.66 -2.19
N ILE A 46 2.05 23.52 -2.92
CA ILE A 46 2.77 22.24 -3.01
C ILE A 46 3.31 21.80 -1.66
N SER A 47 3.92 22.72 -0.90
CA SER A 47 4.45 22.37 0.43
C SER A 47 3.35 21.91 1.39
N GLU A 48 2.18 22.53 1.34
CA GLU A 48 1.03 22.13 2.18
C GLU A 48 0.44 20.79 1.74
N ILE A 49 0.34 20.53 0.44
CA ILE A 49 -0.06 19.21 -0.07
C ILE A 49 0.92 18.12 0.39
N GLN A 50 2.22 18.37 0.32
CA GLN A 50 3.23 17.43 0.80
C GLN A 50 3.13 17.21 2.31
N ARG A 51 2.87 18.27 3.07
CA ARG A 51 2.67 18.19 4.52
C ARG A 51 1.43 17.36 4.88
N LEU A 52 0.31 17.58 4.21
CA LEU A 52 -0.92 16.81 4.42
C LEU A 52 -0.72 15.34 4.08
N ARG A 53 -0.09 15.02 2.95
CA ARG A 53 0.25 13.64 2.58
C ARG A 53 1.14 12.96 3.63
N LYS A 54 2.13 13.68 4.16
CA LYS A 54 3.00 13.16 5.21
C LYS A 54 2.25 12.93 6.53
N GLN A 55 1.27 13.76 6.85
CA GLN A 55 0.41 13.57 8.02
C GLN A 55 -0.50 12.34 7.86
N GLU A 56 -1.11 12.13 6.70
CA GLU A 56 -1.89 10.92 6.41
C GLU A 56 -1.03 9.67 6.50
N GLN A 57 0.17 9.68 5.90
CA GLN A 57 1.12 8.58 6.01
C GLN A 57 1.51 8.27 7.45
N ASN A 58 1.72 9.30 8.26
CA ASN A 58 2.02 9.11 9.68
C ASN A 58 0.84 8.51 10.44
N LYS A 59 -0.39 8.95 10.18
CA LYS A 59 -1.60 8.37 10.80
C LYS A 59 -1.75 6.88 10.45
N GLU A 60 -1.58 6.50 9.18
CA GLU A 60 -1.62 5.10 8.75
C GLU A 60 -0.54 4.26 9.43
N ASN A 61 0.69 4.78 9.51
CA ASN A 61 1.79 4.08 10.17
C ASN A 61 1.57 3.93 11.68
N VAL A 62 1.00 4.95 12.33
CA VAL A 62 0.65 4.90 13.76
C VAL A 62 -0.47 3.88 13.99
N MET A 63 -1.53 3.91 13.18
CA MET A 63 -2.63 2.95 13.27
C MET A 63 -2.14 1.51 13.09
N ARG A 64 -1.28 1.26 12.11
CA ARG A 64 -0.66 -0.05 11.92
C ARG A 64 0.19 -0.45 13.12
N LYS A 65 1.10 0.42 13.54
CA LYS A 65 2.05 0.14 14.63
C LYS A 65 1.36 -0.07 15.98
N MET A 66 0.29 0.67 16.24
CA MET A 66 -0.46 0.56 17.51
C MET A 66 -1.51 -0.53 17.50
N TYR A 67 -2.17 -0.77 16.36
CA TYR A 67 -3.37 -1.61 16.31
C TYR A 67 -3.23 -2.81 15.35
N GLY A 68 -2.19 -2.86 14.52
CA GLY A 68 -2.00 -3.94 13.54
C GLY A 68 -3.13 -4.03 12.50
N PHE A 69 -3.76 -2.91 12.16
CA PHE A 69 -4.86 -2.85 11.20
C PHE A 69 -4.50 -2.04 9.96
N VAL A 70 -5.05 -2.44 8.82
CA VAL A 70 -4.96 -1.73 7.54
C VAL A 70 -6.37 -1.42 7.06
N ASP A 71 -6.58 -0.20 6.56
CA ASP A 71 -7.83 0.19 5.91
C ASP A 71 -7.94 -0.46 4.53
N VAL A 72 -9.10 -0.97 4.22
CA VAL A 72 -9.38 -1.71 2.99
C VAL A 72 -10.80 -1.40 2.50
N GLN A 73 -11.04 -1.74 1.23
CA GLN A 73 -12.40 -1.79 0.70
C GLN A 73 -12.82 -3.25 0.52
N ASN A 74 -14.06 -3.54 0.86
CA ASN A 74 -14.70 -4.82 0.61
C ASN A 74 -15.16 -4.92 -0.86
N SER A 75 -15.55 -6.11 -1.28
CA SER A 75 -16.11 -6.35 -2.61
C SER A 75 -17.40 -5.56 -2.92
N ASP A 76 -18.13 -5.12 -1.91
CA ASP A 76 -19.30 -4.25 -1.99
C ASP A 76 -18.96 -2.75 -1.96
N TYR A 77 -17.67 -2.41 -2.08
CA TYR A 77 -17.12 -1.05 -1.98
C TYR A 77 -17.29 -0.37 -0.62
N SER A 78 -17.76 -1.07 0.40
CA SER A 78 -17.74 -0.54 1.76
C SER A 78 -16.32 -0.45 2.31
N TYR A 79 -16.04 0.55 3.15
CA TYR A 79 -14.76 0.70 3.82
C TYR A 79 -14.72 -0.12 5.10
N GLY A 80 -13.58 -0.72 5.37
CA GLY A 80 -13.36 -1.50 6.58
C GLY A 80 -11.89 -1.53 6.98
N PHE A 81 -11.62 -2.25 8.04
CA PHE A 81 -10.27 -2.48 8.53
C PHE A 81 -10.01 -3.97 8.64
N ILE A 82 -8.82 -4.40 8.21
CA ILE A 82 -8.37 -5.77 8.38
C ILE A 82 -7.12 -5.82 9.24
N SER A 83 -7.06 -6.77 10.17
CA SER A 83 -5.82 -7.03 10.92
C SER A 83 -4.73 -7.54 9.98
N THR A 84 -3.51 -7.00 10.12
CA THR A 84 -2.34 -7.46 9.36
C THR A 84 -2.06 -8.94 9.60
N GLU A 85 -2.40 -9.45 10.78
CA GLU A 85 -2.28 -10.88 11.10
C GLU A 85 -3.15 -11.79 10.24
N LYS A 86 -4.26 -11.28 9.73
CA LYS A 86 -5.17 -12.03 8.86
C LYS A 86 -4.78 -11.96 7.39
N ILE A 87 -3.85 -11.09 7.00
CA ILE A 87 -3.42 -10.94 5.61
C ILE A 87 -2.48 -12.10 5.25
N TYR A 88 -2.83 -12.81 4.19
CA TYR A 88 -2.08 -13.95 3.67
C TYR A 88 -1.05 -13.50 2.63
N TYR A 89 -1.51 -12.82 1.58
CA TYR A 89 -0.67 -12.17 0.58
C TYR A 89 -1.44 -11.03 -0.09
N CYS A 90 -0.72 -10.16 -0.79
CA CYS A 90 -1.27 -9.08 -1.61
C CYS A 90 -0.76 -9.21 -3.05
N GLU A 91 -1.63 -8.91 -4.01
CA GLU A 91 -1.32 -8.97 -5.43
C GLU A 91 -1.77 -7.69 -6.13
N GLN A 92 -0.88 -7.10 -6.96
CA GLN A 92 -1.21 -5.91 -7.74
C GLN A 92 -2.03 -6.30 -8.96
N GLU A 93 -3.18 -5.67 -9.10
CA GLU A 93 -3.99 -5.75 -10.30
C GLU A 93 -4.33 -4.34 -10.76
N GLN A 94 -3.76 -3.94 -11.89
CA GLN A 94 -3.87 -2.57 -12.39
C GLN A 94 -3.47 -1.52 -11.33
N ASN A 95 -4.41 -0.70 -10.88
CA ASN A 95 -4.20 0.38 -9.90
C ASN A 95 -4.61 -0.01 -8.48
N MET A 96 -4.92 -1.28 -8.24
CA MET A 96 -5.39 -1.80 -6.96
C MET A 96 -4.44 -2.85 -6.41
N ALA A 97 -4.23 -2.83 -5.10
CA ALA A 97 -3.65 -3.94 -4.36
C ALA A 97 -4.80 -4.82 -3.84
N ASN A 98 -4.93 -6.01 -4.38
CA ASN A 98 -5.83 -7.05 -3.88
C ASN A 98 -5.22 -7.70 -2.65
N ILE A 99 -5.98 -7.82 -1.59
CA ILE A 99 -5.55 -8.36 -0.30
C ILE A 99 -6.33 -9.65 -0.06
N TYR A 100 -5.61 -10.74 0.01
CA TYR A 100 -6.16 -12.06 0.29
C TYR A 100 -5.98 -12.38 1.77
N ALA A 101 -7.09 -12.58 2.46
CA ALA A 101 -7.12 -12.80 3.89
C ALA A 101 -7.54 -14.21 4.28
N LEU A 102 -7.27 -14.61 5.52
CA LEU A 102 -7.58 -15.94 6.08
C LEU A 102 -9.08 -16.26 6.10
N ASP A 103 -9.94 -15.24 6.10
CA ASP A 103 -11.40 -15.40 6.06
C ASP A 103 -11.96 -15.72 4.68
N LYS A 104 -11.08 -16.01 3.70
CA LYS A 104 -11.39 -16.24 2.29
C LYS A 104 -12.00 -15.04 1.56
N LYS A 105 -12.10 -13.90 2.19
CA LYS A 105 -12.55 -12.68 1.55
C LYS A 105 -11.40 -12.04 0.79
N LYS A 106 -11.74 -11.45 -0.34
CA LYS A 106 -10.85 -10.59 -1.12
C LYS A 106 -11.19 -9.14 -0.77
N TYR A 107 -10.22 -8.45 -0.26
CA TYR A 107 -10.29 -7.02 -0.03
C TYR A 107 -9.43 -6.31 -1.06
N PHE A 108 -9.62 -5.03 -1.24
CA PHE A 108 -8.76 -4.26 -2.13
C PHE A 108 -8.48 -2.86 -1.57
N ARG A 109 -7.41 -2.29 -2.07
CA ARG A 109 -7.03 -0.92 -1.78
C ARG A 109 -6.50 -0.26 -3.04
N TYR A 110 -6.96 0.96 -3.34
CA TYR A 110 -6.46 1.75 -4.46
C TYR A 110 -5.10 2.36 -4.11
N CYS A 111 -4.05 1.59 -4.27
CA CYS A 111 -2.68 2.04 -4.09
C CYS A 111 -1.72 1.15 -4.88
N SER A 112 -0.50 1.66 -5.10
CA SER A 112 0.57 0.84 -5.68
C SER A 112 1.08 -0.18 -4.66
N LEU A 113 1.63 -1.31 -5.16
CA LEU A 113 2.20 -2.32 -4.28
C LEU A 113 3.40 -1.80 -3.46
N LYS A 114 4.14 -0.82 -4.00
CA LYS A 114 5.19 -0.13 -3.24
C LYS A 114 4.60 0.56 -2.00
N ARG A 115 3.47 1.26 -2.18
CA ARG A 115 2.78 1.90 -1.05
C ARG A 115 2.21 0.86 -0.08
N MET A 116 1.70 -0.25 -0.60
CA MET A 116 1.23 -1.35 0.24
C MET A 116 2.37 -1.98 1.05
N GLU A 117 3.57 -2.13 0.46
CA GLU A 117 4.78 -2.60 1.16
C GLU A 117 5.17 -1.67 2.32
N GLU A 118 5.09 -0.35 2.11
CA GLU A 118 5.34 0.65 3.16
C GLU A 118 4.31 0.54 4.31
N ILE A 119 3.04 0.33 3.98
CA ILE A 119 1.95 0.19 4.96
C ILE A 119 2.10 -1.11 5.76
N LEU A 120 2.35 -2.22 5.11
CA LEU A 120 2.48 -3.53 5.75
C LEU A 120 3.78 -3.68 6.56
N GLY A 121 4.86 -3.03 6.11
CA GLY A 121 6.18 -3.04 6.73
C GLY A 121 6.97 -4.32 6.46
N ALA A 122 8.29 -4.15 6.50
CA ALA A 122 9.23 -5.20 6.15
C ALA A 122 9.43 -6.26 7.26
N ASP A 123 8.94 -6.00 8.48
CA ASP A 123 9.09 -6.94 9.60
C ASP A 123 8.28 -8.21 9.37
N ASP A 124 7.00 -8.06 9.00
CA ASP A 124 6.05 -9.15 8.86
C ASP A 124 5.82 -9.57 7.41
N PHE A 125 6.16 -8.73 6.44
CA PHE A 125 5.88 -8.94 5.03
C PHE A 125 7.13 -8.85 4.17
N VAL A 126 7.13 -9.61 3.08
CA VAL A 126 8.21 -9.60 2.08
C VAL A 126 7.65 -9.51 0.68
N ARG A 127 8.23 -8.63 -0.12
CA ARG A 127 7.91 -8.53 -1.54
C ARG A 127 8.72 -9.55 -2.33
N ILE A 128 8.06 -10.43 -3.06
CA ILE A 128 8.67 -11.53 -3.81
C ILE A 128 8.69 -11.31 -5.32
N SER A 129 7.88 -10.39 -5.81
CA SER A 129 7.87 -10.02 -7.23
C SER A 129 7.46 -8.55 -7.41
N ARG A 130 7.40 -8.11 -8.66
CA ARG A 130 6.86 -6.78 -8.97
C ARG A 130 5.43 -6.61 -8.47
N ASP A 131 4.65 -7.69 -8.48
CA ASP A 131 3.21 -7.65 -8.32
C ASP A 131 2.72 -8.40 -7.07
N ILE A 132 3.62 -8.98 -6.24
CA ILE A 132 3.23 -9.82 -5.09
C ILE A 132 4.02 -9.48 -3.82
N ILE A 133 3.31 -9.32 -2.71
CA ILE A 133 3.82 -9.23 -1.34
C ILE A 133 3.21 -10.38 -0.53
N VAL A 134 4.00 -11.04 0.30
CA VAL A 134 3.58 -12.22 1.10
C VAL A 134 3.85 -11.96 2.58
N ALA A 135 2.98 -12.41 3.46
CA ALA A 135 3.23 -12.43 4.89
C ALA A 135 4.22 -13.55 5.24
N LYS A 136 5.34 -13.19 5.89
CA LYS A 136 6.46 -14.10 6.17
C LYS A 136 6.05 -15.33 6.97
N LYS A 137 5.14 -15.18 7.92
CA LYS A 137 4.65 -16.28 8.78
C LYS A 137 3.93 -17.40 8.04
N PHE A 138 3.46 -17.15 6.81
CA PHE A 138 2.82 -18.18 5.98
C PHE A 138 3.75 -18.79 4.96
N ILE A 139 5.01 -18.40 4.91
CA ILE A 139 6.01 -19.04 4.07
C ILE A 139 6.32 -20.41 4.66
N TYR A 140 6.14 -21.45 3.85
CA TYR A 140 6.46 -22.83 4.23
C TYR A 140 7.85 -23.22 3.72
N LYS A 141 8.10 -22.99 2.43
CA LYS A 141 9.34 -23.40 1.77
C LYS A 141 9.69 -22.49 0.62
N TYR A 142 10.97 -22.27 0.41
CA TYR A 142 11.50 -21.64 -0.78
C TYR A 142 12.51 -22.59 -1.45
N SER A 143 12.28 -22.90 -2.73
CA SER A 143 13.19 -23.73 -3.52
C SER A 143 13.06 -23.43 -5.01
N ASN A 144 14.19 -23.39 -5.73
CA ASN A 144 14.24 -23.24 -7.19
C ASN A 144 13.43 -22.04 -7.73
N GLY A 145 13.46 -20.90 -7.03
CA GLY A 145 12.71 -19.71 -7.45
C GLY A 145 11.21 -19.77 -7.15
N GLN A 146 10.74 -20.80 -6.48
CA GLN A 146 9.35 -20.99 -6.08
C GLN A 146 9.19 -20.88 -4.57
N LEU A 147 8.17 -20.15 -4.16
CA LEU A 147 7.77 -19.98 -2.77
C LEU A 147 6.46 -20.73 -2.54
N GLU A 148 6.49 -21.67 -1.64
CA GLU A 148 5.30 -22.40 -1.19
C GLU A 148 4.76 -21.74 0.08
N LEU A 149 3.47 -21.45 0.10
CA LEU A 149 2.80 -20.92 1.27
C LEU A 149 2.17 -22.06 2.06
N ARG A 150 2.15 -21.94 3.39
CA ARG A 150 1.50 -22.91 4.28
C ARG A 150 0.04 -23.08 3.87
N LYS A 151 -0.37 -24.33 3.79
CA LYS A 151 -1.78 -24.67 3.65
C LYS A 151 -2.53 -24.19 4.90
N ILE A 152 -3.58 -23.45 4.68
CA ILE A 152 -4.49 -23.04 5.74
C ILE A 152 -5.77 -23.85 5.53
N ASP A 153 -6.35 -24.39 6.57
CA ASP A 153 -7.51 -25.30 6.52
C ASP A 153 -8.67 -24.77 5.66
N ASN A 154 -8.65 -23.48 5.43
CA ASN A 154 -9.65 -22.78 4.63
C ASN A 154 -9.30 -22.60 3.14
N PHE A 155 -8.05 -22.90 2.71
CA PHE A 155 -7.65 -22.86 1.30
C PHE A 155 -7.36 -24.30 0.86
N SER A 156 -8.07 -24.78 -0.15
CA SER A 156 -8.01 -26.17 -0.61
C SER A 156 -6.64 -26.57 -1.14
N ASP A 157 -5.85 -25.62 -1.63
CA ASP A 157 -4.58 -25.89 -2.28
C ASP A 157 -3.41 -25.10 -1.69
N THR A 158 -2.24 -25.75 -1.65
CA THR A 158 -0.97 -25.08 -1.38
C THR A 158 -0.69 -24.08 -2.51
N LYS A 159 -0.64 -22.80 -2.19
CA LYS A 159 -0.34 -21.79 -3.21
C LYS A 159 1.17 -21.71 -3.43
N THR A 160 1.59 -21.97 -4.67
CA THR A 160 2.97 -21.80 -5.12
C THR A 160 3.10 -20.50 -5.90
N LEU A 161 4.04 -19.67 -5.51
CA LEU A 161 4.29 -18.35 -6.12
C LEU A 161 5.71 -18.28 -6.67
N TRP A 162 5.87 -17.63 -7.82
CA TRP A 162 7.20 -17.40 -8.40
C TRP A 162 7.87 -16.18 -7.79
N VAL A 163 9.13 -16.35 -7.40
CA VAL A 163 9.98 -15.26 -6.91
C VAL A 163 10.77 -14.68 -8.06
N GLY A 164 10.65 -13.37 -8.25
CA GLY A 164 11.43 -12.67 -9.26
C GLY A 164 12.92 -12.62 -8.88
N LYS A 165 13.84 -12.87 -9.82
CA LYS A 165 15.30 -12.90 -9.59
C LYS A 165 15.81 -11.70 -8.77
N LYS A 166 15.28 -10.51 -9.01
CA LYS A 166 15.65 -9.28 -8.27
C LYS A 166 15.31 -9.36 -6.77
N TYR A 167 14.35 -10.17 -6.39
CA TYR A 167 13.81 -10.25 -5.02
C TYR A 167 14.39 -11.43 -4.23
N GLU A 168 15.07 -12.37 -4.88
CA GLU A 168 15.59 -13.59 -4.25
C GLU A 168 16.58 -13.31 -3.12
N ASN A 169 17.54 -12.43 -3.34
CA ASN A 169 18.56 -12.11 -2.33
C ASN A 169 17.91 -11.50 -1.09
N ARG A 170 17.02 -10.53 -1.29
CA ARG A 170 16.27 -9.89 -0.21
C ARG A 170 15.39 -10.89 0.55
N LEU A 171 14.76 -11.82 -0.18
CA LEU A 171 13.97 -12.89 0.45
C LEU A 171 14.83 -13.77 1.34
N LYS A 172 15.99 -14.24 0.83
CA LYS A 172 16.93 -15.07 1.59
C LYS A 172 17.44 -14.36 2.83
N GLU A 173 17.84 -13.10 2.73
CA GLU A 173 18.28 -12.28 3.86
C GLU A 173 17.19 -12.14 4.93
N GLN A 174 15.95 -11.94 4.52
CA GLN A 174 14.84 -11.75 5.45
C GLN A 174 14.31 -13.06 6.07
N LEU A 175 14.57 -14.22 5.46
CA LEU A 175 14.19 -15.52 5.99
C LEU A 175 15.31 -16.19 6.79
N ALA A 176 16.57 -15.78 6.62
CA ALA A 176 17.72 -16.37 7.30
C ALA A 176 17.56 -16.46 8.85
N PRO A 177 17.10 -15.41 9.55
CA PRO A 177 16.89 -15.49 11.00
C PRO A 177 15.76 -16.42 11.42
N THR A 178 14.87 -16.79 10.51
CA THR A 178 13.72 -17.66 10.81
C THR A 178 14.09 -19.15 10.68
N ILE A 179 15.11 -19.48 9.91
CA ILE A 179 15.54 -20.87 9.66
C ILE A 179 16.42 -21.37 10.81
N ASP A 180 17.27 -20.49 11.38
CA ASP A 180 18.19 -20.89 12.46
C ASP A 180 17.48 -21.03 13.83
N GLY A 181 16.30 -20.45 14.02
CA GLY A 181 15.56 -20.48 15.30
C GLY A 181 14.59 -21.64 15.50
N LYS A 182 14.35 -22.51 14.51
CA LYS A 182 13.38 -23.61 14.59
C LYS A 182 13.94 -25.02 14.40
N ALA A 183 15.27 -25.15 14.32
CA ALA A 183 15.91 -26.48 14.22
C ALA A 183 16.04 -27.20 15.56
N GLU A 184 15.68 -26.59 16.69
CA GLU A 184 15.91 -27.19 18.02
C GLU A 184 14.68 -27.46 18.88
N GLN A 185 13.47 -27.55 18.34
CA GLN A 185 12.31 -28.00 19.10
C GLN A 185 11.50 -29.02 18.29
N GLY A 186 12.07 -30.21 18.15
CA GLY A 186 11.43 -31.37 17.59
C GLY A 186 11.92 -32.67 18.28
N PHE A 187 11.45 -32.87 19.49
CA PHE A 187 11.32 -34.20 20.10
C PHE A 187 10.04 -34.24 20.92
#